data_81d843ffbadeedf98532e726d1cfa392
#
_entry.id   81d843ffbadeedf98532e726d1cfa392
#
_cell.length_a   1.000
_cell.length_b   1.000
_cell.length_c   1.000
_cell.angle_alpha   90.00
_cell.angle_beta   90.00
_cell.angle_gamma   90.00
#
_symmetry.space_group_name_H-M   'P 1'
#
loop_
_entity.id
_entity.type
_entity.pdbx_description
1 polymer ?
#
loop_
_entity_poly.entity_id
_entity_poly.type
_entity_poly.pdbx_seq_one_letter_code
_entity_poly.pdbx_strand_id
1 'polypeptide(L)'
;MNSRQTQHEFLAIDEGHATLLHINERDQSKNWIVPIGQPAARDMQLTGGNIVLIGHHHGYTEFDIALGRIVKEVKSFDGVTAVRRQPNGHTLIAGVNIGGATGVAVLELDANDQEIHRAIFPGDYVRLIRQTGDGTYLMSCNDRIREGSRDGKYLREFPIEGFYHAWKSLRLPNGNLIVSAGYGAFIVELDSNGQIVRKFGGKESVPENVRPFFYAMFQLLPNGNVVLANWQGHGPGFGNSGVQLLEFNAAGEIVWSWSKAELISSLQGVLVLDGLDTSKLHDERAGVMSPVRANGA
;
A
#
# COMPACT_ATOMS: atom_id res chain seq x y z
N MET A 1 -8.84 34.43 6.55
CA MET A 1 -8.90 33.19 7.36
C MET A 1 -7.61 32.46 7.09
N ASN A 2 -6.74 32.29 8.09
CA ASN A 2 -5.54 31.47 7.92
C ASN A 2 -6.00 30.02 7.73
N SER A 3 -5.93 29.48 6.51
CA SER A 3 -6.06 28.05 6.30
C SER A 3 -4.93 27.39 7.10
N ARG A 4 -5.27 26.68 8.17
CA ARG A 4 -4.28 25.81 8.83
C ARG A 4 -3.75 24.86 7.78
N GLN A 5 -2.44 24.87 7.55
CA GLN A 5 -1.78 23.93 6.68
C GLN A 5 -2.10 22.50 7.18
N THR A 6 -2.51 21.62 6.29
CA THR A 6 -2.72 20.20 6.61
C THR A 6 -1.44 19.63 7.21
N GLN A 7 -1.55 18.87 8.29
CA GLN A 7 -0.45 18.19 8.97
C GLN A 7 -0.85 16.78 9.30
N HIS A 8 0.04 15.82 9.05
CA HIS A 8 -0.22 14.40 9.28
C HIS A 8 0.70 13.81 10.35
N GLU A 9 0.19 12.75 10.98
CA GLU A 9 0.97 11.71 11.62
C GLU A 9 0.93 10.48 10.72
N PHE A 10 2.09 9.92 10.35
CA PHE A 10 2.16 8.83 9.40
C PHE A 10 3.38 7.93 9.59
N LEU A 11 3.25 6.70 9.09
CA LEU A 11 4.35 5.79 8.83
C LEU A 11 4.73 5.84 7.35
N ALA A 12 6.01 5.71 7.04
CA ALA A 12 6.47 5.59 5.67
C ALA A 12 7.60 4.56 5.55
N ILE A 13 7.63 3.84 4.42
CA ILE A 13 8.75 2.95 4.06
C ILE A 13 9.67 3.72 3.13
N ASP A 14 10.91 3.93 3.57
CA ASP A 14 12.00 4.38 2.71
C ASP A 14 12.74 3.16 2.15
N GLU A 15 12.47 2.86 0.90
CA GLU A 15 13.10 1.72 0.20
C GLU A 15 14.60 1.98 -0.01
N GLY A 16 14.96 3.23 -0.28
CA GLY A 16 16.36 3.59 -0.56
C GLY A 16 17.29 3.41 0.63
N HIS A 17 16.81 3.63 1.85
CA HIS A 17 17.55 3.43 3.09
C HIS A 17 17.15 2.14 3.83
N ALA A 18 16.15 1.39 3.34
CA ALA A 18 15.57 0.23 4.01
C ALA A 18 15.10 0.53 5.45
N THR A 19 14.41 1.65 5.64
CA THR A 19 13.94 2.12 6.95
C THR A 19 12.43 2.32 7.00
N LEU A 20 11.87 2.17 8.20
CA LEU A 20 10.54 2.62 8.56
C LEU A 20 10.66 3.95 9.30
N LEU A 21 9.89 4.93 8.86
CA LEU A 21 9.78 6.24 9.48
C LEU A 21 8.44 6.35 10.20
N HIS A 22 8.44 6.94 11.39
CA HIS A 22 7.26 7.52 12.03
C HIS A 22 7.45 9.03 12.09
N ILE A 23 6.56 9.77 11.48
CA ILE A 23 6.60 11.23 11.42
C ILE A 23 5.29 11.77 11.99
N ASN A 24 5.40 12.63 12.98
CA ASN A 24 4.30 13.44 13.48
C ASN A 24 4.63 14.90 13.23
N GLU A 25 3.95 15.54 12.27
CA GLU A 25 4.22 16.93 11.90
C GLU A 25 3.77 17.92 12.98
N ARG A 26 2.82 17.51 13.86
CA ARG A 26 2.32 18.33 14.96
C ARG A 26 3.20 18.25 16.21
N ASP A 27 3.93 17.13 16.38
CA ASP A 27 4.80 16.89 17.52
C ASP A 27 6.04 16.10 17.09
N GLN A 28 7.07 16.83 16.68
CA GLN A 28 8.31 16.22 16.15
C GLN A 28 9.09 15.41 17.20
N SER A 29 8.79 15.58 18.50
CA SER A 29 9.43 14.75 19.56
C SER A 29 9.06 13.26 19.46
N LYS A 30 8.00 12.95 18.73
CA LYS A 30 7.51 11.59 18.46
C LYS A 30 8.14 10.95 17.22
N ASN A 31 8.94 11.69 16.46
CA ASN A 31 9.54 11.18 15.24
C ASN A 31 10.65 10.17 15.55
N TRP A 32 10.66 9.10 14.78
CA TRP A 32 11.73 8.13 14.80
C TRP A 32 11.95 7.49 13.42
N ILE A 33 13.14 6.97 13.19
CA ILE A 33 13.52 6.23 11.99
C ILE A 33 14.25 4.98 12.44
N VAL A 34 13.83 3.82 11.95
CA VAL A 34 14.41 2.52 12.34
C VAL A 34 14.64 1.64 11.12
N PRO A 35 15.66 0.77 11.14
CA PRO A 35 15.86 -0.22 10.08
C PRO A 35 14.71 -1.21 10.02
N ILE A 36 14.24 -1.56 8.83
CA ILE A 36 13.29 -2.67 8.62
C ILE A 36 14.01 -4.02 8.69
N GLY A 37 15.31 -4.06 8.35
CA GLY A 37 16.13 -5.27 8.39
C GLY A 37 15.85 -6.26 7.25
N GLN A 38 14.90 -5.96 6.36
CA GLN A 38 14.51 -6.82 5.24
C GLN A 38 14.43 -6.02 3.94
N PRO A 39 14.85 -6.62 2.79
CA PRO A 39 14.80 -5.95 1.50
C PRO A 39 13.37 -5.87 0.97
N ALA A 40 13.14 -4.87 0.13
CA ALA A 40 11.91 -4.72 -0.65
C ALA A 40 10.62 -4.72 0.20
N ALA A 41 10.63 -4.01 1.34
CA ALA A 41 9.42 -3.73 2.09
C ALA A 41 8.45 -2.91 1.22
N ARG A 42 7.20 -3.37 1.08
CA ARG A 42 6.25 -2.81 0.08
C ARG A 42 4.85 -2.59 0.58
N ASP A 43 4.43 -3.28 1.61
CA ASP A 43 3.06 -3.27 2.10
C ASP A 43 3.02 -2.99 3.59
N MET A 44 1.99 -2.27 4.06
CA MET A 44 1.78 -1.94 5.46
C MET A 44 0.32 -2.08 5.85
N GLN A 45 0.06 -2.51 7.10
CA GLN A 45 -1.28 -2.57 7.69
C GLN A 45 -1.20 -2.43 9.20
N LEU A 46 -2.09 -1.63 9.81
CA LEU A 46 -2.33 -1.67 11.26
C LEU A 46 -3.09 -2.95 11.61
N THR A 47 -2.55 -3.75 12.54
CA THR A 47 -3.13 -5.05 12.94
C THR A 47 -3.68 -5.05 14.35
N GLY A 48 -3.69 -3.90 15.02
CA GLY A 48 -4.11 -3.74 16.42
C GLY A 48 -2.94 -3.85 17.40
N GLY A 49 -3.18 -3.45 18.66
CA GLY A 49 -2.15 -3.50 19.69
C GLY A 49 -0.92 -2.63 19.42
N ASN A 50 -1.06 -1.55 18.63
CA ASN A 50 0.02 -0.71 18.12
C ASN A 50 0.99 -1.44 17.16
N ILE A 51 0.55 -2.51 16.53
CA ILE A 51 1.37 -3.27 15.59
C ILE A 51 1.10 -2.82 14.17
N VAL A 52 2.16 -2.53 13.41
CA VAL A 52 2.14 -2.45 11.95
C VAL A 52 2.76 -3.71 11.36
N LEU A 53 2.02 -4.35 10.47
CA LEU A 53 2.45 -5.48 9.67
C LEU A 53 3.11 -4.94 8.41
N ILE A 54 4.34 -5.35 8.11
CA ILE A 54 5.13 -4.90 6.96
C ILE A 54 5.46 -6.11 6.09
N GLY A 55 4.99 -6.10 4.85
CA GLY A 55 5.35 -7.11 3.85
C GLY A 55 6.70 -6.81 3.20
N HIS A 56 7.57 -7.80 3.09
CA HIS A 56 8.88 -7.71 2.45
C HIS A 56 9.17 -8.96 1.62
N HIS A 57 10.25 -8.98 0.85
CA HIS A 57 10.55 -10.04 -0.11
C HIS A 57 10.49 -11.46 0.46
N HIS A 58 10.95 -11.65 1.70
CA HIS A 58 11.02 -12.97 2.34
C HIS A 58 9.83 -13.34 3.21
N GLY A 59 8.80 -12.48 3.29
CA GLY A 59 7.62 -12.71 4.13
C GLY A 59 7.08 -11.42 4.75
N TYR A 60 7.08 -11.35 6.09
CA TYR A 60 6.60 -10.17 6.79
C TYR A 60 7.23 -9.97 8.17
N THR A 61 7.16 -8.72 8.63
CA THR A 61 7.60 -8.28 9.95
C THR A 61 6.45 -7.60 10.67
N GLU A 62 6.26 -7.89 11.97
CA GLU A 62 5.39 -7.13 12.85
C GLU A 62 6.26 -6.16 13.66
N PHE A 63 5.93 -4.89 13.56
CA PHE A 63 6.66 -3.81 14.20
C PHE A 63 5.73 -3.10 15.21
N ASP A 64 6.16 -3.03 16.47
CA ASP A 64 5.45 -2.27 17.51
C ASP A 64 5.83 -0.80 17.40
N ILE A 65 4.87 0.04 16.98
CA ILE A 65 5.09 1.47 16.75
C ILE A 65 5.23 2.27 18.06
N ALA A 66 4.68 1.76 19.18
CA ALA A 66 4.84 2.41 20.47
C ALA A 66 6.20 2.11 21.12
N LEU A 67 6.75 0.91 20.89
CA LEU A 67 8.06 0.49 21.40
C LEU A 67 9.20 0.77 20.42
N GLY A 68 8.91 1.10 19.17
CA GLY A 68 9.90 1.37 18.14
C GLY A 68 10.77 0.14 17.79
N ARG A 69 10.19 -1.07 17.78
CA ARG A 69 10.95 -2.30 17.55
C ARG A 69 10.16 -3.40 16.85
N ILE A 70 10.90 -4.31 16.20
CA ILE A 70 10.36 -5.54 15.64
C ILE A 70 9.97 -6.49 16.79
N VAL A 71 8.77 -7.07 16.71
CA VAL A 71 8.26 -8.04 17.69
C VAL A 71 8.06 -9.44 17.10
N LYS A 72 7.92 -9.54 15.77
CA LYS A 72 7.85 -10.82 15.04
C LYS A 72 8.44 -10.67 13.65
N GLU A 73 9.16 -11.70 13.18
CA GLU A 73 9.60 -11.83 11.78
C GLU A 73 9.27 -13.22 11.24
N VAL A 74 8.74 -13.25 10.01
CA VAL A 74 8.54 -14.46 9.23
C VAL A 74 9.31 -14.30 7.91
N LYS A 75 10.25 -15.23 7.66
CA LYS A 75 11.20 -15.17 6.53
C LYS A 75 11.20 -16.46 5.68
N SER A 76 10.10 -17.20 5.74
CA SER A 76 10.00 -18.54 5.13
C SER A 76 9.56 -18.51 3.66
N PHE A 77 9.39 -17.33 3.07
CA PHE A 77 8.86 -17.15 1.73
C PHE A 77 9.77 -16.22 0.93
N ASP A 78 9.93 -16.51 -0.36
CA ASP A 78 10.62 -15.63 -1.30
C ASP A 78 9.64 -15.10 -2.36
N GLY A 79 9.81 -13.86 -2.80
CA GLY A 79 8.97 -13.25 -3.82
C GLY A 79 7.68 -12.61 -3.30
N VAL A 80 7.54 -12.43 -1.98
CA VAL A 80 6.34 -11.78 -1.40
C VAL A 80 6.31 -10.29 -1.79
N THR A 81 5.13 -9.84 -2.21
CA THR A 81 4.87 -8.44 -2.60
C THR A 81 3.74 -7.82 -1.79
N ALA A 82 2.85 -8.60 -1.21
CA ALA A 82 1.73 -8.13 -0.41
C ALA A 82 1.49 -9.00 0.81
N VAL A 83 1.06 -8.38 1.91
CA VAL A 83 0.68 -9.07 3.14
C VAL A 83 -0.53 -8.40 3.77
N ARG A 84 -1.48 -9.21 4.27
CA ARG A 84 -2.67 -8.72 4.99
C ARG A 84 -3.07 -9.63 6.13
N ARG A 85 -3.25 -9.05 7.30
CA ARG A 85 -3.92 -9.71 8.43
C ARG A 85 -5.43 -9.69 8.22
N GLN A 86 -6.06 -10.83 8.42
CA GLN A 86 -7.51 -11.02 8.30
C GLN A 86 -8.20 -10.88 9.66
N PRO A 87 -9.52 -10.56 9.71
CA PRO A 87 -10.26 -10.44 10.96
C PRO A 87 -10.32 -11.73 11.80
N ASN A 88 -10.13 -12.89 11.16
CA ASN A 88 -10.05 -14.20 11.82
C ASN A 88 -8.66 -14.52 12.38
N GLY A 89 -7.71 -13.57 12.29
CA GLY A 89 -6.33 -13.75 12.75
C GLY A 89 -5.39 -14.41 11.73
N HIS A 90 -5.90 -14.90 10.59
CA HIS A 90 -5.07 -15.46 9.54
C HIS A 90 -4.30 -14.35 8.79
N THR A 91 -3.22 -14.74 8.13
CA THR A 91 -2.41 -13.83 7.30
C THR A 91 -2.49 -14.24 5.85
N LEU A 92 -2.90 -13.33 4.96
CA LEU A 92 -2.72 -13.49 3.53
C LEU A 92 -1.34 -12.97 3.16
N ILE A 93 -0.55 -13.76 2.44
CA ILE A 93 0.66 -13.34 1.75
C ILE A 93 0.49 -13.59 0.28
N ALA A 94 1.03 -12.71 -0.56
CA ALA A 94 0.90 -12.85 -1.99
C ALA A 94 2.17 -12.40 -2.71
N GLY A 95 2.41 -12.98 -3.88
CA GLY A 95 3.57 -12.67 -4.70
C GLY A 95 3.70 -13.57 -5.90
N VAL A 96 4.87 -13.57 -6.52
CA VAL A 96 5.17 -14.42 -7.69
C VAL A 96 6.07 -15.56 -7.26
N ASN A 97 5.68 -16.80 -7.63
CA ASN A 97 6.39 -18.04 -7.35
C ASN A 97 6.63 -18.31 -5.85
N ILE A 98 5.81 -17.74 -4.96
CA ILE A 98 5.94 -17.94 -3.52
C ILE A 98 5.47 -19.35 -3.10
N GLY A 99 6.05 -19.88 -2.02
CA GLY A 99 5.66 -21.17 -1.44
C GLY A 99 5.71 -22.34 -2.42
N GLY A 100 6.64 -22.32 -3.40
CA GLY A 100 6.76 -23.36 -4.42
C GLY A 100 5.69 -23.34 -5.54
N ALA A 101 4.83 -22.31 -5.56
CA ALA A 101 3.88 -22.12 -6.66
C ALA A 101 4.59 -21.65 -7.93
N THR A 102 3.99 -21.92 -9.10
CA THR A 102 4.38 -21.31 -10.38
C THR A 102 3.31 -20.30 -10.77
N GLY A 103 3.67 -19.02 -10.88
CA GLY A 103 2.74 -17.94 -11.20
C GLY A 103 2.49 -17.01 -10.01
N VAL A 104 1.41 -16.22 -10.10
CA VAL A 104 0.95 -15.36 -9.00
C VAL A 104 0.21 -16.20 -7.98
N ALA A 105 0.63 -16.18 -6.73
CA ALA A 105 0.00 -16.96 -5.67
C ALA A 105 -0.47 -16.07 -4.51
N VAL A 106 -1.59 -16.44 -3.92
CA VAL A 106 -2.11 -15.94 -2.64
C VAL A 106 -2.18 -17.12 -1.68
N LEU A 107 -1.40 -17.05 -0.61
CA LEU A 107 -1.39 -18.06 0.43
C LEU A 107 -2.10 -17.50 1.67
N GLU A 108 -2.94 -18.31 2.31
CA GLU A 108 -3.52 -18.01 3.62
C GLU A 108 -2.79 -18.83 4.68
N LEU A 109 -2.25 -18.14 5.67
CA LEU A 109 -1.54 -18.72 6.80
C LEU A 109 -2.41 -18.62 8.04
N ASP A 110 -2.41 -19.66 8.87
CA ASP A 110 -3.04 -19.64 10.18
C ASP A 110 -2.26 -18.77 11.20
N ALA A 111 -2.70 -18.76 12.45
CA ALA A 111 -2.05 -18.02 13.54
C ALA A 111 -0.62 -18.53 13.87
N ASN A 112 -0.25 -19.73 13.42
CA ASN A 112 1.07 -20.33 13.59
C ASN A 112 1.92 -20.22 12.32
N ASP A 113 1.51 -19.39 11.34
CA ASP A 113 2.15 -19.21 10.05
C ASP A 113 2.20 -20.47 9.17
N GLN A 114 1.32 -21.44 9.44
CA GLN A 114 1.16 -22.63 8.59
C GLN A 114 0.20 -22.33 7.45
N GLU A 115 0.57 -22.73 6.24
CA GLU A 115 -0.30 -22.58 5.06
C GLU A 115 -1.53 -23.48 5.18
N ILE A 116 -2.73 -22.88 5.10
CA ILE A 116 -4.02 -23.59 5.17
C ILE A 116 -4.84 -23.46 3.89
N HIS A 117 -4.48 -22.55 3.00
CA HIS A 117 -5.12 -22.38 1.70
C HIS A 117 -4.19 -21.67 0.73
N ARG A 118 -4.33 -22.00 -0.56
CA ARG A 118 -3.65 -21.31 -1.66
C ARG A 118 -4.53 -21.15 -2.87
N ALA A 119 -4.40 -19.98 -3.51
CA ALA A 119 -4.91 -19.71 -4.84
C ALA A 119 -3.74 -19.40 -5.76
N ILE A 120 -3.68 -20.03 -6.94
CA ILE A 120 -2.62 -19.80 -7.93
C ILE A 120 -3.24 -19.30 -9.22
N PHE A 121 -2.68 -18.23 -9.77
CA PHE A 121 -3.12 -17.61 -11.02
C PHE A 121 -1.99 -17.61 -12.04
N PRO A 122 -2.28 -17.81 -13.33
CA PRO A 122 -1.29 -17.62 -14.39
C PRO A 122 -0.74 -16.18 -14.38
N GLY A 123 0.59 -16.03 -14.55
CA GLY A 123 1.22 -14.71 -14.62
C GLY A 123 2.57 -14.69 -13.93
N ASP A 124 3.36 -13.69 -14.26
CA ASP A 124 4.74 -13.53 -13.84
C ASP A 124 4.99 -12.20 -13.10
N TYR A 125 3.92 -11.42 -12.88
CA TYR A 125 4.02 -10.11 -12.25
C TYR A 125 2.79 -9.74 -11.43
N VAL A 126 3.03 -9.33 -10.19
CA VAL A 126 2.04 -8.68 -9.31
C VAL A 126 2.77 -7.75 -8.34
N ARG A 127 2.12 -6.66 -7.98
CA ARG A 127 2.48 -5.82 -6.84
C ARG A 127 1.50 -6.07 -5.70
N LEU A 128 0.81 -5.06 -5.20
CA LEU A 128 -0.07 -5.29 -4.07
C LEU A 128 -1.35 -6.04 -4.48
N ILE A 129 -1.75 -6.95 -3.63
CA ILE A 129 -3.03 -7.67 -3.71
C ILE A 129 -3.91 -7.20 -2.57
N ARG A 130 -5.20 -6.97 -2.88
CA ARG A 130 -6.22 -6.60 -1.89
C ARG A 130 -7.41 -7.53 -2.00
N GLN A 131 -7.85 -8.05 -0.85
CA GLN A 131 -9.11 -8.77 -0.80
C GLN A 131 -10.27 -7.77 -0.83
N THR A 132 -11.31 -8.05 -1.62
CA THR A 132 -12.54 -7.27 -1.66
C THR A 132 -13.50 -7.70 -0.55
N GLY A 133 -14.56 -6.94 -0.34
CA GLY A 133 -15.66 -7.32 0.59
C GLY A 133 -16.32 -8.65 0.22
N ASP A 134 -16.34 -9.00 -1.07
CA ASP A 134 -16.91 -10.25 -1.59
C ASP A 134 -15.92 -11.44 -1.51
N GLY A 135 -14.72 -11.22 -0.98
CA GLY A 135 -13.70 -12.27 -0.81
C GLY A 135 -12.89 -12.57 -2.05
N THR A 136 -13.05 -11.83 -3.15
CA THR A 136 -12.19 -11.91 -4.34
C THR A 136 -10.87 -11.17 -4.10
N TYR A 137 -9.90 -11.37 -5.00
CA TYR A 137 -8.60 -10.73 -4.93
C TYR A 137 -8.44 -9.72 -6.07
N LEU A 138 -8.18 -8.45 -5.75
CA LEU A 138 -7.71 -7.45 -6.71
C LEU A 138 -6.19 -7.51 -6.78
N MET A 139 -5.66 -7.77 -7.96
CA MET A 139 -4.24 -7.94 -8.25
C MET A 139 -3.76 -6.81 -9.15
N SER A 140 -2.84 -6.01 -8.65
CA SER A 140 -2.16 -4.97 -9.43
C SER A 140 -1.04 -5.59 -10.25
N CYS A 141 -1.32 -5.87 -11.51
CA CYS A 141 -0.40 -6.48 -12.45
C CYS A 141 0.41 -5.42 -13.23
N ASN A 142 1.21 -5.83 -14.21
CA ASN A 142 2.11 -4.93 -14.90
C ASN A 142 1.35 -3.81 -15.65
N ASP A 143 0.37 -4.20 -16.47
CA ASP A 143 -0.34 -3.34 -17.44
C ASP A 143 -1.86 -3.30 -17.21
N ARG A 144 -2.33 -3.96 -16.15
CA ARG A 144 -3.76 -4.11 -15.86
C ARG A 144 -4.03 -4.44 -14.40
N ILE A 145 -5.28 -4.29 -14.02
CA ILE A 145 -5.80 -4.87 -12.78
C ILE A 145 -6.54 -6.16 -13.13
N ARG A 146 -6.32 -7.20 -12.34
CA ARG A 146 -7.07 -8.45 -12.43
C ARG A 146 -7.86 -8.68 -11.17
N GLU A 147 -9.05 -9.22 -11.33
CA GLU A 147 -9.83 -9.74 -10.22
C GLU A 147 -9.87 -11.26 -10.31
N GLY A 148 -9.55 -11.93 -9.20
CA GLY A 148 -9.50 -13.39 -9.11
C GLY A 148 -10.34 -13.91 -7.96
N SER A 149 -10.85 -15.13 -8.14
CA SER A 149 -11.59 -15.85 -7.11
C SER A 149 -10.66 -16.56 -6.13
N ARG A 150 -11.20 -17.00 -5.00
CA ARG A 150 -10.45 -17.74 -3.99
C ARG A 150 -9.91 -19.11 -4.49
N ASP A 151 -10.50 -19.67 -5.55
CA ASP A 151 -10.07 -20.94 -6.19
C ASP A 151 -9.07 -20.75 -7.34
N GLY A 152 -8.48 -19.56 -7.50
CA GLY A 152 -7.41 -19.30 -8.46
C GLY A 152 -7.87 -19.05 -9.91
N LYS A 153 -9.11 -18.63 -10.11
CA LYS A 153 -9.62 -18.28 -11.45
C LYS A 153 -9.70 -16.78 -11.64
N TYR A 154 -9.22 -16.26 -12.75
CA TYR A 154 -9.49 -14.89 -13.15
C TYR A 154 -10.96 -14.70 -13.49
N LEU A 155 -11.58 -13.68 -12.89
CA LEU A 155 -12.99 -13.32 -13.08
C LEU A 155 -13.12 -12.15 -14.05
N ARG A 156 -12.24 -11.15 -13.92
CA ARG A 156 -12.24 -9.92 -14.73
C ARG A 156 -10.82 -9.37 -14.90
N GLU A 157 -10.63 -8.60 -15.97
CA GLU A 157 -9.43 -7.85 -16.25
C GLU A 157 -9.79 -6.42 -16.65
N PHE A 158 -8.96 -5.47 -16.21
CA PHE A 158 -9.10 -4.05 -16.49
C PHE A 158 -7.77 -3.52 -17.06
N PRO A 159 -7.53 -3.69 -18.39
CA PRO A 159 -6.36 -3.13 -19.04
C PRO A 159 -6.55 -1.63 -19.20
N ILE A 160 -5.51 -0.84 -18.91
CA ILE A 160 -5.55 0.62 -19.07
C ILE A 160 -4.25 1.11 -19.67
N GLU A 161 -4.37 1.92 -20.71
CA GLU A 161 -3.23 2.57 -21.35
C GLU A 161 -2.46 3.45 -20.34
N GLY A 162 -1.15 3.31 -20.34
CA GLY A 162 -0.26 4.04 -19.44
C GLY A 162 -0.03 3.37 -18.09
N PHE A 163 -0.65 2.21 -17.81
CA PHE A 163 -0.22 1.37 -16.69
C PHE A 163 1.11 0.72 -17.02
N TYR A 164 2.07 0.93 -16.13
CA TYR A 164 3.33 0.22 -16.16
C TYR A 164 3.79 -0.03 -14.73
N HIS A 165 3.78 -1.29 -14.32
CA HIS A 165 3.95 -1.72 -12.94
C HIS A 165 2.89 -1.11 -11.99
N ALA A 166 1.59 -1.25 -12.34
CA ALA A 166 0.50 -0.83 -11.44
C ALA A 166 0.76 -1.35 -10.02
N TRP A 167 0.61 -0.47 -9.00
CA TRP A 167 1.09 -0.81 -7.67
C TRP A 167 0.00 -1.30 -6.72
N LYS A 168 -1.07 -0.52 -6.58
CA LYS A 168 -2.17 -0.80 -5.66
C LYS A 168 -3.51 -0.53 -6.31
N SER A 169 -4.48 -1.38 -6.03
CA SER A 169 -5.88 -1.19 -6.43
C SER A 169 -6.81 -1.48 -5.26
N LEU A 170 -7.87 -0.69 -5.13
CA LEU A 170 -8.92 -0.86 -4.12
C LEU A 170 -10.30 -0.80 -4.79
N ARG A 171 -11.24 -1.59 -4.26
CA ARG A 171 -12.65 -1.46 -4.61
C ARG A 171 -13.30 -0.43 -3.71
N LEU A 172 -13.97 0.55 -4.33
CA LEU A 172 -14.73 1.58 -3.64
C LEU A 172 -16.14 1.08 -3.29
N PRO A 173 -16.85 1.71 -2.32
CA PRO A 173 -18.22 1.32 -1.97
C PRO A 173 -19.23 1.40 -3.12
N ASN A 174 -19.00 2.27 -4.12
CA ASN A 174 -19.80 2.38 -5.32
C ASN A 174 -19.50 1.31 -6.38
N GLY A 175 -18.58 0.38 -6.10
CA GLY A 175 -18.15 -0.68 -7.01
C GLY A 175 -17.01 -0.31 -7.96
N ASN A 176 -16.62 0.96 -8.03
CA ASN A 176 -15.48 1.42 -8.83
C ASN A 176 -14.16 0.90 -8.29
N LEU A 177 -13.12 0.95 -9.10
CA LEU A 177 -11.73 0.68 -8.70
C LEU A 177 -10.95 1.99 -8.67
N ILE A 178 -10.15 2.21 -7.62
CA ILE A 178 -9.11 3.24 -7.61
C ILE A 178 -7.74 2.58 -7.67
N VAL A 179 -6.86 3.10 -8.52
CA VAL A 179 -5.58 2.46 -8.86
C VAL A 179 -4.44 3.46 -8.93
N SER A 180 -3.28 3.10 -8.38
CA SER A 180 -2.01 3.79 -8.64
C SER A 180 -1.26 3.12 -9.80
N ALA A 181 -0.91 3.91 -10.82
CA ALA A 181 -0.46 3.43 -12.13
C ALA A 181 1.06 3.14 -12.23
N GLY A 182 1.79 3.11 -11.10
CA GLY A 182 3.23 2.87 -11.12
C GLY A 182 4.00 3.94 -11.91
N TYR A 183 4.78 3.54 -12.92
CA TYR A 183 5.51 4.47 -13.80
C TYR A 183 4.61 5.34 -14.68
N GLY A 184 3.32 5.03 -14.80
CA GLY A 184 2.34 5.95 -15.37
C GLY A 184 2.23 7.25 -14.59
N ALA A 185 2.55 7.20 -13.28
CA ALA A 185 2.57 8.32 -12.35
C ALA A 185 1.26 9.13 -12.37
N PHE A 186 0.14 8.43 -12.25
CA PHE A 186 -1.20 8.99 -12.08
C PHE A 186 -2.04 8.07 -11.18
N ILE A 187 -3.12 8.62 -10.65
CA ILE A 187 -4.20 7.87 -10.01
C ILE A 187 -5.38 7.84 -10.98
N VAL A 188 -6.06 6.71 -11.08
CA VAL A 188 -7.25 6.54 -11.91
C VAL A 188 -8.36 5.86 -11.14
N GLU A 189 -9.59 6.31 -11.36
CA GLU A 189 -10.81 5.62 -10.94
C GLU A 189 -11.50 5.05 -12.17
N LEU A 190 -11.86 3.75 -12.10
CA LEU A 190 -12.53 2.98 -13.14
C LEU A 190 -13.90 2.55 -12.65
N ASP A 191 -14.89 2.60 -13.52
CA ASP A 191 -16.18 1.97 -13.26
C ASP A 191 -16.11 0.43 -13.34
N SER A 192 -17.23 -0.23 -13.11
CA SER A 192 -17.35 -1.71 -13.17
C SER A 192 -17.07 -2.30 -14.56
N ASN A 193 -17.08 -1.50 -15.62
CA ASN A 193 -16.79 -1.89 -17.00
C ASN A 193 -15.33 -1.57 -17.39
N GLY A 194 -14.55 -0.98 -16.48
CA GLY A 194 -13.15 -0.56 -16.73
C GLY A 194 -13.04 0.79 -17.46
N GLN A 195 -14.14 1.55 -17.58
CA GLN A 195 -14.10 2.89 -18.17
C GLN A 195 -13.54 3.90 -17.15
N ILE A 196 -12.71 4.82 -17.62
CA ILE A 196 -12.13 5.86 -16.77
C ILE A 196 -13.22 6.84 -16.36
N VAL A 197 -13.48 6.89 -15.04
CA VAL A 197 -14.37 7.88 -14.41
C VAL A 197 -13.59 9.15 -14.07
N ARG A 198 -12.36 8.97 -13.55
CA ARG A 198 -11.50 10.06 -13.13
C ARG A 198 -10.03 9.68 -13.25
N LYS A 199 -9.20 10.63 -13.67
CA LYS A 199 -7.73 10.50 -13.70
C LYS A 199 -7.11 11.80 -13.21
N PHE A 200 -6.12 11.73 -12.31
CA PHE A 200 -5.47 12.90 -11.74
C PHE A 200 -4.03 12.60 -11.30
N GLY A 201 -3.29 13.65 -10.93
CA GLY A 201 -1.94 13.56 -10.40
C GLY A 201 -0.86 13.32 -11.46
N GLY A 202 -1.24 13.24 -12.74
CA GLY A 202 -0.28 13.08 -13.84
C GLY A 202 0.64 14.28 -14.03
N LYS A 203 1.74 14.09 -14.76
CA LYS A 203 2.76 15.12 -15.02
C LYS A 203 2.17 16.44 -15.56
N GLU A 204 1.09 16.34 -16.33
CA GLU A 204 0.43 17.50 -16.96
C GLU A 204 -0.44 18.30 -15.97
N SER A 205 -0.76 17.71 -14.80
CA SER A 205 -1.74 18.27 -13.87
C SER A 205 -1.15 18.69 -12.52
N VAL A 206 0.16 18.53 -12.32
CA VAL A 206 0.85 18.90 -11.10
C VAL A 206 1.99 19.86 -11.36
N PRO A 207 2.41 20.69 -10.36
CA PRO A 207 3.56 21.58 -10.50
C PRO A 207 4.84 20.81 -10.88
N GLU A 208 5.72 21.43 -11.66
CA GLU A 208 6.95 20.81 -12.18
C GLU A 208 7.88 20.28 -11.07
N ASN A 209 7.95 20.98 -9.95
CA ASN A 209 8.79 20.60 -8.81
C ASN A 209 8.33 19.31 -8.11
N VAL A 210 7.09 18.86 -8.35
CA VAL A 210 6.58 17.56 -7.81
C VAL A 210 7.34 16.39 -8.43
N ARG A 211 7.67 16.48 -9.71
CA ARG A 211 8.40 15.45 -10.47
C ARG A 211 7.76 14.06 -10.28
N PRO A 212 6.51 13.86 -10.75
CA PRO A 212 5.89 12.54 -10.70
C PRO A 212 6.77 11.50 -11.41
N PHE A 213 7.13 10.42 -10.70
CA PHE A 213 7.99 9.38 -11.26
C PHE A 213 7.32 8.02 -11.20
N PHE A 214 7.00 7.56 -9.98
CA PHE A 214 6.33 6.26 -9.78
C PHE A 214 5.34 6.37 -8.63
N TYR A 215 4.04 6.27 -8.93
CA TYR A 215 3.03 6.30 -7.90
C TYR A 215 2.84 4.89 -7.31
N ALA A 216 3.35 4.74 -6.09
CA ALA A 216 3.37 3.48 -5.35
C ALA A 216 2.16 3.33 -4.41
N MET A 217 2.38 3.05 -3.13
CA MET A 217 1.32 2.85 -2.15
C MET A 217 0.51 4.13 -1.97
N PHE A 218 -0.80 3.98 -1.86
CA PHE A 218 -1.70 5.07 -1.50
C PHE A 218 -2.68 4.64 -0.41
N GLN A 219 -3.29 5.63 0.24
CA GLN A 219 -4.37 5.47 1.21
C GLN A 219 -5.51 6.43 0.89
N LEU A 220 -6.74 5.92 0.91
CA LEU A 220 -7.95 6.73 0.90
C LEU A 220 -8.25 7.22 2.32
N LEU A 221 -8.34 8.54 2.48
CA LEU A 221 -8.71 9.16 3.74
C LEU A 221 -10.23 9.27 3.88
N PRO A 222 -10.76 9.38 5.13
CA PRO A 222 -12.20 9.53 5.37
C PRO A 222 -12.85 10.76 4.71
N ASN A 223 -12.07 11.81 4.44
CA ASN A 223 -12.53 13.01 3.73
C ASN A 223 -12.57 12.84 2.19
N GLY A 224 -12.24 11.65 1.68
CA GLY A 224 -12.20 11.35 0.25
C GLY A 224 -10.89 11.73 -0.45
N ASN A 225 -9.92 12.28 0.26
CA ASN A 225 -8.60 12.58 -0.28
C ASN A 225 -7.77 11.31 -0.44
N VAL A 226 -6.76 11.38 -1.29
CA VAL A 226 -5.81 10.28 -1.57
C VAL A 226 -4.41 10.73 -1.16
N VAL A 227 -3.83 10.09 -0.15
CA VAL A 227 -2.41 10.24 0.16
C VAL A 227 -1.63 9.14 -0.54
N LEU A 228 -0.52 9.46 -1.18
CA LEU A 228 0.30 8.49 -1.91
C LEU A 228 1.80 8.76 -1.79
N ALA A 229 2.58 7.70 -2.02
CA ALA A 229 4.02 7.75 -2.17
C ALA A 229 4.40 7.89 -3.66
N ASN A 230 5.14 8.96 -3.98
CA ASN A 230 5.77 9.19 -5.28
C ASN A 230 7.23 8.70 -5.20
N TRP A 231 7.42 7.40 -5.36
CA TRP A 231 8.73 6.77 -5.29
C TRP A 231 9.65 7.28 -6.41
N GLN A 232 10.93 7.53 -6.10
CA GLN A 232 11.85 8.26 -6.98
C GLN A 232 13.01 7.40 -7.52
N GLY A 233 13.10 6.12 -7.12
CA GLY A 233 14.14 5.21 -7.62
C GLY A 233 14.72 4.30 -6.55
N HIS A 234 15.43 3.25 -6.98
CA HIS A 234 16.06 2.28 -6.08
C HIS A 234 17.37 2.80 -5.46
N GLY A 235 17.55 2.54 -4.17
CA GLY A 235 18.76 2.85 -3.43
C GLY A 235 18.84 4.30 -2.92
N PRO A 236 19.93 4.66 -2.24
CA PRO A 236 20.12 5.98 -1.64
C PRO A 236 20.36 7.07 -2.69
N GLY A 237 20.12 8.34 -2.32
CA GLY A 237 20.48 9.49 -3.15
C GLY A 237 19.32 10.13 -3.89
N PHE A 238 18.08 9.71 -3.70
CA PHE A 238 16.89 10.23 -4.39
C PHE A 238 16.09 11.27 -3.59
N GLY A 239 16.52 11.63 -2.37
CA GLY A 239 15.78 12.54 -1.49
C GLY A 239 15.42 13.89 -2.10
N ASN A 240 16.26 14.40 -3.02
CA ASN A 240 16.05 15.66 -3.75
C ASN A 240 15.45 15.47 -5.15
N SER A 241 15.08 14.25 -5.56
CA SER A 241 14.66 13.97 -6.93
C SER A 241 13.24 14.42 -7.24
N GLY A 242 12.39 14.56 -6.23
CA GLY A 242 11.01 15.03 -6.34
C GLY A 242 10.30 15.02 -4.99
N VAL A 243 9.04 15.47 -4.97
CA VAL A 243 8.21 15.41 -3.77
C VAL A 243 7.82 13.95 -3.51
N GLN A 244 8.05 13.46 -2.30
CA GLN A 244 7.96 12.03 -1.98
C GLN A 244 6.57 11.58 -1.53
N LEU A 245 5.82 12.43 -0.81
CA LEU A 245 4.42 12.15 -0.43
C LEU A 245 3.53 13.28 -0.92
N LEU A 246 2.35 12.92 -1.41
CA LEU A 246 1.36 13.83 -1.97
C LEU A 246 -0.02 13.49 -1.42
N GLU A 247 -0.84 14.50 -1.13
CA GLU A 247 -2.27 14.35 -0.90
C GLU A 247 -3.05 15.09 -1.95
N PHE A 248 -3.94 14.39 -2.61
CA PHE A 248 -4.87 14.92 -3.60
C PHE A 248 -6.27 14.97 -3.03
N ASN A 249 -6.98 16.09 -3.23
CA ASN A 249 -8.40 16.19 -2.92
C ASN A 249 -9.28 15.53 -4.00
N ALA A 250 -10.59 15.58 -3.81
CA ALA A 250 -11.55 15.01 -4.77
C ALA A 250 -11.50 15.66 -6.17
N ALA A 251 -11.03 16.91 -6.27
CA ALA A 251 -10.81 17.59 -7.55
C ALA A 251 -9.49 17.20 -8.24
N GLY A 252 -8.63 16.42 -7.58
CA GLY A 252 -7.30 16.06 -8.07
C GLY A 252 -6.25 17.13 -7.85
N GLU A 253 -6.50 18.09 -6.96
CA GLU A 253 -5.56 19.14 -6.58
C GLU A 253 -4.70 18.70 -5.41
N ILE A 254 -3.41 19.08 -5.40
CA ILE A 254 -2.53 18.82 -4.27
C ILE A 254 -2.90 19.75 -3.11
N VAL A 255 -3.28 19.16 -1.98
CA VAL A 255 -3.65 19.88 -0.74
C VAL A 255 -2.63 19.73 0.39
N TRP A 256 -1.75 18.74 0.27
CA TRP A 256 -0.60 18.54 1.14
C TRP A 256 0.51 17.82 0.37
N SER A 257 1.74 18.10 0.77
CA SER A 257 2.91 17.38 0.29
C SER A 257 3.99 17.36 1.36
N TRP A 258 4.78 16.28 1.34
CA TRP A 258 5.88 16.13 2.28
C TRP A 258 7.13 15.58 1.59
N SER A 259 8.27 16.15 1.92
CA SER A 259 9.59 15.67 1.53
C SER A 259 10.63 16.26 2.46
N LYS A 260 11.60 15.45 2.91
CA LYS A 260 12.76 15.89 3.71
C LYS A 260 13.99 15.14 3.22
N ALA A 261 14.66 15.70 2.25
CA ALA A 261 15.79 15.08 1.54
C ALA A 261 16.93 14.66 2.46
N GLU A 262 17.09 15.33 3.58
CA GLU A 262 18.09 15.02 4.60
C GLU A 262 17.78 13.77 5.43
N LEU A 263 16.51 13.32 5.43
CA LEU A 263 16.04 12.17 6.19
C LEU A 263 15.78 10.94 5.33
N ILE A 264 15.41 11.16 4.06
CA ILE A 264 14.86 10.12 3.20
C ILE A 264 15.62 10.01 1.88
N SER A 265 15.46 8.85 1.24
CA SER A 265 15.87 8.66 -0.14
C SER A 265 14.64 8.44 -1.03
N SER A 266 13.93 7.34 -0.90
CA SER A 266 12.88 6.98 -1.87
C SER A 266 11.73 6.27 -1.18
N LEU A 267 10.64 7.01 -0.92
CA LEU A 267 9.48 6.48 -0.19
C LEU A 267 8.60 5.62 -1.10
N GLN A 268 8.38 4.36 -0.72
CA GLN A 268 7.54 3.40 -1.45
C GLN A 268 6.19 3.18 -0.79
N GLY A 269 6.10 3.37 0.52
CA GLY A 269 4.89 3.14 1.30
C GLY A 269 4.54 4.31 2.19
N VAL A 270 3.25 4.53 2.39
CA VAL A 270 2.70 5.51 3.34
C VAL A 270 1.47 4.96 4.03
N LEU A 271 1.35 5.20 5.32
CA LEU A 271 0.20 4.89 6.15
C LEU A 271 -0.07 6.07 7.10
N VAL A 272 -1.08 6.87 6.78
CA VAL A 272 -1.53 8.00 7.61
C VAL A 272 -2.27 7.45 8.82
N LEU A 273 -1.86 7.89 10.00
CA LEU A 273 -2.40 7.45 11.29
C LEU A 273 -3.53 8.34 11.81
N ASP A 274 -3.73 9.51 11.20
CA ASP A 274 -4.75 10.48 11.64
C ASP A 274 -6.14 9.85 11.69
N GLY A 275 -6.74 9.89 12.87
CA GLY A 275 -8.08 9.33 13.10
C GLY A 275 -8.15 7.80 13.14
N LEU A 276 -7.03 7.09 13.00
CA LEU A 276 -6.98 5.64 13.16
C LEU A 276 -6.74 5.26 14.64
N ASP A 277 -7.47 4.27 15.11
CA ASP A 277 -7.23 3.64 16.41
C ASP A 277 -6.19 2.54 16.26
N THR A 278 -4.94 2.80 16.61
CA THR A 278 -3.82 1.84 16.48
C THR A 278 -3.99 0.58 17.32
N SER A 279 -4.92 0.58 18.28
CA SER A 279 -5.27 -0.62 19.05
C SER A 279 -6.14 -1.62 18.27
N LYS A 280 -6.68 -1.23 17.12
CA LYS A 280 -7.58 -2.02 16.26
C LYS A 280 -6.88 -2.51 15.00
N LEU A 281 -7.35 -3.66 14.49
CA LEU A 281 -7.07 -4.07 13.13
C LEU A 281 -7.82 -3.14 12.15
N HIS A 282 -7.13 -2.65 11.16
CA HIS A 282 -7.71 -1.84 10.08
C HIS A 282 -7.53 -2.53 8.72
N ASP A 283 -8.55 -2.47 7.86
CA ASP A 283 -8.43 -2.92 6.48
C ASP A 283 -9.04 -1.93 5.47
N GLU A 284 -8.87 -2.23 4.19
CA GLU A 284 -9.24 -1.39 3.06
C GLU A 284 -10.26 -2.09 2.13
N ARG A 285 -10.96 -3.14 2.59
CA ARG A 285 -11.90 -3.90 1.74
C ARG A 285 -13.02 -3.06 1.16
N ALA A 286 -13.38 -1.98 1.85
CA ALA A 286 -14.37 -1.01 1.42
C ALA A 286 -13.74 0.29 0.88
N GLY A 287 -12.45 0.28 0.51
CA GLY A 287 -11.73 1.44 0.02
C GLY A 287 -11.08 2.26 1.12
N VAL A 288 -11.84 2.98 1.93
CA VAL A 288 -11.31 3.76 3.06
C VAL A 288 -10.85 2.81 4.18
N MET A 289 -9.64 3.06 4.70
CA MET A 289 -9.11 2.28 5.82
C MET A 289 -9.98 2.49 7.06
N SER A 290 -10.49 1.41 7.61
CA SER A 290 -11.41 1.44 8.74
C SER A 290 -11.16 0.27 9.69
N PRO A 291 -11.53 0.43 10.99
CA PRO A 291 -11.39 -0.65 11.96
C PRO A 291 -12.29 -1.84 11.58
N VAL A 292 -11.74 -3.03 11.71
CA VAL A 292 -12.45 -4.29 11.42
C VAL A 292 -12.86 -4.94 12.74
N ARG A 293 -14.09 -5.41 12.81
CA ARG A 293 -14.54 -6.25 13.94
C ARG A 293 -13.99 -7.66 13.76
N ALA A 294 -13.43 -8.22 14.82
CA ALA A 294 -13.08 -9.65 14.82
C ALA A 294 -14.33 -10.50 14.59
N ASN A 295 -14.22 -11.52 13.72
CA ASN A 295 -15.32 -12.45 13.51
C ASN A 295 -15.58 -13.20 14.83
N GLY A 296 -16.71 -12.98 15.45
CA GLY A 296 -17.12 -13.68 16.69
C GLY A 296 -17.15 -12.83 17.96
N ALA A 297 -17.07 -11.49 17.84
CA ALA A 297 -17.36 -10.56 18.95
C ALA A 297 -18.73 -9.90 18.76
#